data_c922113955b703e0c89c51717aee20a0
#
_entry.id   c922113955b703e0c89c51717aee20a0
#
_cell.length_a   1.000
_cell.length_b   1.000
_cell.length_c   1.000
_cell.angle_alpha   90.00
_cell.angle_beta   90.00
_cell.angle_gamma   90.00
#
_symmetry.space_group_name_H-M   'P 1'
#
loop_
_entity.id
_entity.type
_entity.pdbx_description
1 polymer ?
#
loop_
_entity_poly.entity_id
_entity_poly.type
_entity_poly.pdbx_seq_one_letter_code
_entity_poly.pdbx_strand_id
1 'polypeptide(L)'
;MAINEQAPPRSTRDAETAAPSQQNPPTGSAGARRPGGLGLRDRIPELGLTEYWYPAIASRKVPSRKGVRRTILGCELVFFRGSRGDVVALSNWCPHRNASLAHGKCLFAGTITCPYHGLTFDEHGTAKAFLGEGARSRYIGRRGANARAYPTRTLKGLVFVWMGESSPASIEEDVPPEFFDDKALVLHSQQKWKANWRPALENLQDSHAFYVHKNSLEVLSQDTAGLNLLLHMGPERPPTKIVNGRALVFENTRFFDFQDSQQGRKTSIERAEFQETYPELGNAKFPKTKARLHLARVMGFLRRHLRPQRDWLVNDEEWSLGVHLPTTFRFDYQTHVYSRAVTPRNAEESWVFYYNTSYPKTRLARWYRRLNYAVYYNWKQNHNFSGQDKKVVEQLSYNEPQEKFSSSDAFPLAYRLLVAENSRGVKTP
;
A
#
# COMPACT_ATOMS: atom_id res chain seq x y z
N MET A 1 -16.56 -62.70 43.61
CA MET A 1 -18.01 -62.75 43.21
C MET A 1 -18.07 -62.07 41.87
N ALA A 2 -17.85 -62.65 40.73
CA ALA A 2 -18.60 -63.66 39.95
C ALA A 2 -20.03 -63.17 39.71
N ILE A 3 -20.33 -63.01 38.49
CA ILE A 3 -21.30 -63.67 37.63
C ILE A 3 -21.86 -62.60 36.64
N ASN A 4 -21.61 -62.79 35.40
CA ASN A 4 -22.29 -63.39 34.21
C ASN A 4 -23.13 -62.36 33.41
N GLU A 5 -22.77 -62.13 32.17
CA GLU A 5 -23.25 -62.73 30.91
C GLU A 5 -24.77 -62.51 30.61
N GLN A 6 -25.03 -61.79 29.53
CA GLN A 6 -25.77 -62.30 28.35
C GLN A 6 -26.04 -61.20 27.31
N ALA A 7 -25.58 -61.44 26.09
CA ALA A 7 -26.21 -60.93 24.85
C ALA A 7 -27.05 -62.10 24.26
N PRO A 8 -27.85 -62.02 23.18
CA PRO A 8 -28.24 -61.02 22.19
C PRO A 8 -29.78 -61.03 21.89
N PRO A 9 -30.36 -60.59 20.80
CA PRO A 9 -30.06 -60.97 19.41
C PRO A 9 -30.18 -59.82 18.36
N ARG A 10 -29.62 -60.11 17.19
CA ARG A 10 -29.71 -59.38 15.94
C ARG A 10 -31.13 -59.35 15.36
N SER A 11 -31.49 -58.23 14.74
CA SER A 11 -32.47 -58.19 13.67
C SER A 11 -32.09 -57.08 12.67
N THR A 12 -31.94 -57.52 11.49
CA THR A 12 -31.67 -56.90 10.20
C THR A 12 -32.69 -55.84 9.83
N ARG A 13 -32.23 -54.69 9.27
CA ARG A 13 -32.72 -54.20 7.98
C ARG A 13 -31.91 -52.98 7.53
N ASP A 14 -31.49 -53.10 6.33
CA ASP A 14 -30.71 -52.15 5.52
C ASP A 14 -31.41 -50.79 5.36
N ALA A 15 -30.66 -49.72 5.54
CA ALA A 15 -30.88 -48.44 4.88
C ALA A 15 -29.51 -47.79 4.65
N GLU A 16 -29.00 -47.98 3.45
CA GLU A 16 -27.92 -47.19 2.88
C GLU A 16 -28.29 -45.70 2.95
N THR A 17 -27.59 -44.95 3.76
CA THR A 17 -27.49 -43.48 3.61
C THR A 17 -26.10 -43.18 3.08
N ALA A 18 -26.04 -42.92 1.77
CA ALA A 18 -24.87 -42.50 1.05
C ALA A 18 -24.29 -41.21 1.70
N ALA A 19 -23.03 -41.28 2.05
CA ALA A 19 -22.24 -40.09 2.41
C ALA A 19 -22.19 -39.15 1.20
N PRO A 20 -22.24 -37.82 1.40
CA PRO A 20 -22.10 -36.88 0.31
C PRO A 20 -20.67 -36.97 -0.25
N SER A 21 -20.60 -37.31 -1.53
CA SER A 21 -19.38 -37.32 -2.33
C SER A 21 -18.69 -35.93 -2.21
N GLN A 22 -17.45 -35.90 -1.73
CA GLN A 22 -16.56 -34.79 -1.92
C GLN A 22 -16.39 -34.55 -3.42
N GLN A 23 -17.09 -33.55 -3.94
CA GLN A 23 -16.83 -33.05 -5.28
C GLN A 23 -15.48 -32.33 -5.22
N ASN A 24 -14.47 -32.89 -5.86
CA ASN A 24 -13.25 -32.18 -6.20
C ASN A 24 -13.62 -30.91 -6.97
N PRO A 25 -12.97 -29.76 -6.68
CA PRO A 25 -13.18 -28.57 -7.47
C PRO A 25 -12.83 -28.90 -8.94
N PRO A 26 -13.55 -28.33 -9.90
CA PRO A 26 -13.28 -28.58 -11.30
C PRO A 26 -11.86 -28.18 -11.62
N THR A 27 -11.05 -29.09 -12.10
CA THR A 27 -9.78 -28.80 -12.74
C THR A 27 -10.06 -27.88 -13.91
N GLY A 28 -9.81 -26.56 -13.70
CA GLY A 28 -9.95 -25.58 -14.75
C GLY A 28 -9.11 -26.03 -15.95
N SER A 29 -9.74 -26.25 -17.06
CA SER A 29 -9.11 -26.48 -18.34
C SER A 29 -8.09 -25.36 -18.55
N ALA A 30 -6.82 -25.74 -18.64
CA ALA A 30 -5.76 -24.85 -19.11
C ALA A 30 -6.15 -24.36 -20.51
N GLY A 31 -6.72 -23.17 -20.58
CA GLY A 31 -7.03 -22.51 -21.83
C GLY A 31 -5.75 -22.41 -22.64
N ALA A 32 -5.76 -22.97 -23.85
CA ALA A 32 -4.65 -22.96 -24.78
C ALA A 32 -4.05 -21.54 -24.86
N ARG A 33 -2.81 -21.37 -24.39
CA ARG A 33 -2.05 -20.14 -24.57
C ARG A 33 -1.98 -19.85 -26.06
N ARG A 34 -2.56 -18.74 -26.50
CA ARG A 34 -2.34 -18.24 -27.86
C ARG A 34 -0.84 -18.01 -28.04
N PRO A 35 -0.24 -18.40 -29.17
CA PRO A 35 1.13 -18.05 -29.52
C PRO A 35 1.16 -16.58 -29.95
N GLY A 36 1.27 -15.70 -29.00
CA GLY A 36 1.41 -14.26 -29.13
C GLY A 36 1.95 -13.77 -27.81
N GLY A 37 2.98 -12.92 -27.81
CA GLY A 37 3.78 -12.51 -26.65
C GLY A 37 2.99 -12.27 -25.38
N LEU A 38 3.64 -12.41 -24.24
CA LEU A 38 3.07 -12.21 -22.90
C LEU A 38 2.24 -10.93 -22.88
N GLY A 39 0.96 -11.02 -22.46
CA GLY A 39 0.11 -9.86 -22.29
C GLY A 39 0.74 -8.88 -21.29
N LEU A 40 0.40 -7.61 -21.37
CA LEU A 40 0.93 -6.57 -20.46
C LEU A 40 0.82 -6.96 -18.99
N ARG A 41 -0.27 -7.61 -18.60
CA ARG A 41 -0.50 -8.13 -17.24
C ARG A 41 0.57 -9.15 -16.83
N ASP A 42 0.95 -10.05 -17.73
CA ASP A 42 1.91 -11.13 -17.45
C ASP A 42 3.34 -10.62 -17.30
N ARG A 43 3.61 -9.39 -17.78
CA ARG A 43 4.91 -8.70 -17.66
C ARG A 43 5.06 -7.95 -16.33
N ILE A 44 4.01 -7.81 -15.54
CA ILE A 44 4.03 -7.11 -14.25
C ILE A 44 4.16 -8.15 -13.13
N PRO A 45 5.24 -8.12 -12.32
CA PRO A 45 5.44 -9.09 -11.26
C PRO A 45 4.33 -9.03 -10.20
N GLU A 46 3.73 -10.18 -9.90
CA GLU A 46 2.66 -10.31 -8.93
C GLU A 46 3.08 -9.89 -7.51
N LEU A 47 4.29 -10.22 -7.11
CA LEU A 47 4.84 -9.91 -5.79
C LEU A 47 5.47 -8.52 -5.68
N GLY A 48 5.40 -7.69 -6.73
CA GLY A 48 5.99 -6.37 -6.76
C GLY A 48 7.34 -6.32 -7.47
N LEU A 49 7.90 -5.12 -7.54
CA LEU A 49 9.13 -4.83 -8.28
C LEU A 49 10.36 -5.04 -7.38
N THR A 50 11.30 -5.85 -7.79
CA THR A 50 12.60 -5.97 -7.13
C THR A 50 13.54 -4.84 -7.54
N GLU A 51 14.67 -4.68 -6.83
CA GLU A 51 15.67 -3.64 -7.09
C GLU A 51 15.15 -2.22 -6.80
N TYR A 52 14.35 -2.07 -5.72
CA TYR A 52 13.79 -0.81 -5.24
C TYR A 52 13.79 -0.68 -3.72
N TRP A 53 13.75 0.56 -3.25
CA TRP A 53 13.52 0.91 -1.85
C TRP A 53 12.02 0.96 -1.54
N TYR A 54 11.62 0.25 -0.49
CA TYR A 54 10.23 0.22 -0.03
C TYR A 54 10.09 0.72 1.40
N PRO A 55 9.06 1.51 1.73
CA PRO A 55 8.73 1.80 3.12
C PRO A 55 8.29 0.51 3.83
N ALA A 56 8.86 0.24 5.00
CA ALA A 56 8.68 -1.02 5.72
C ALA A 56 7.93 -0.88 7.05
N ILE A 57 8.41 0.00 7.91
CA ILE A 57 7.89 0.14 9.28
C ILE A 57 8.27 1.49 9.87
N ALA A 58 7.39 2.08 10.69
CA ALA A 58 7.76 3.23 11.50
C ALA A 58 8.84 2.83 12.52
N SER A 59 9.97 3.54 12.58
CA SER A 59 11.10 3.22 13.44
C SER A 59 10.69 3.07 14.92
N ARG A 60 9.76 3.89 15.41
CA ARG A 60 9.23 3.81 16.78
C ARG A 60 8.49 2.50 17.12
N LYS A 61 8.09 1.73 16.10
CA LYS A 61 7.43 0.43 16.29
C LYS A 61 8.43 -0.73 16.46
N VAL A 62 9.72 -0.47 16.31
CA VAL A 62 10.76 -1.46 16.51
C VAL A 62 11.36 -1.27 17.91
N PRO A 63 11.03 -2.15 18.88
CA PRO A 63 11.53 -2.06 20.24
C PRO A 63 13.00 -2.47 20.32
N SER A 64 13.70 -2.11 21.42
CA SER A 64 15.12 -2.40 21.60
C SER A 64 15.44 -3.87 21.96
N ARG A 65 14.48 -4.60 22.52
CA ARG A 65 14.72 -5.94 23.09
C ARG A 65 14.25 -7.12 22.25
N LYS A 66 13.55 -6.86 21.14
CA LYS A 66 13.02 -7.92 20.26
C LYS A 66 12.89 -7.45 18.82
N GLY A 67 12.92 -8.39 17.89
CA GLY A 67 12.63 -8.15 16.48
C GLY A 67 11.15 -7.98 16.19
N VAL A 68 10.85 -7.32 15.06
CA VAL A 68 9.51 -7.18 14.51
C VAL A 68 9.48 -7.79 13.11
N ARG A 69 8.59 -8.76 12.90
CA ARG A 69 8.41 -9.42 11.60
C ARG A 69 7.65 -8.55 10.63
N ARG A 70 8.10 -8.54 9.37
CA ARG A 70 7.41 -7.98 8.22
C ARG A 70 7.58 -8.87 7.01
N THR A 71 6.51 -9.05 6.25
CA THR A 71 6.57 -9.66 4.92
C THR A 71 6.59 -8.53 3.90
N ILE A 72 7.55 -8.53 2.99
CA ILE A 72 7.72 -7.55 1.91
C ILE A 72 8.12 -8.33 0.66
N LEU A 73 7.41 -8.15 -0.45
CA LEU A 73 7.61 -8.88 -1.70
C LEU A 73 7.69 -10.42 -1.49
N GLY A 74 6.83 -10.97 -0.63
CA GLY A 74 6.88 -12.39 -0.29
C GLY A 74 8.00 -12.80 0.67
N CYS A 75 9.00 -11.94 0.89
CA CYS A 75 10.12 -12.22 1.78
C CYS A 75 9.77 -11.88 3.23
N GLU A 76 10.06 -12.81 4.13
CA GLU A 76 9.90 -12.61 5.57
C GLU A 76 11.15 -11.96 6.16
N LEU A 77 11.01 -10.74 6.68
CA LEU A 77 12.09 -9.99 7.29
C LEU A 77 11.86 -9.82 8.79
N VAL A 78 12.95 -9.71 9.55
CA VAL A 78 12.95 -9.27 10.93
C VAL A 78 13.67 -7.93 11.05
N PHE A 79 12.99 -6.93 11.60
CA PHE A 79 13.54 -5.61 11.90
C PHE A 79 13.89 -5.53 13.39
N PHE A 80 15.08 -5.08 13.71
CA PHE A 80 15.53 -4.89 15.08
C PHE A 80 16.49 -3.70 15.21
N ARG A 81 16.93 -3.36 16.43
CA ARG A 81 17.85 -2.25 16.66
C ARG A 81 19.28 -2.70 16.50
N GLY A 82 20.02 -2.05 15.61
CA GLY A 82 21.45 -2.17 15.45
C GLY A 82 22.23 -1.59 16.64
N SER A 83 23.53 -1.71 16.60
CA SER A 83 24.45 -1.31 17.69
C SER A 83 24.38 0.19 18.02
N ARG A 84 24.11 1.03 17.02
CA ARG A 84 23.92 2.49 17.15
C ARG A 84 22.48 2.93 17.35
N GLY A 85 21.55 1.96 17.49
CA GLY A 85 20.13 2.23 17.72
C GLY A 85 19.33 2.49 16.43
N ASP A 86 19.93 2.48 15.26
CA ASP A 86 19.27 2.46 13.96
C ASP A 86 18.48 1.15 13.78
N VAL A 87 17.56 1.14 12.85
CA VAL A 87 16.77 -0.06 12.54
C VAL A 87 17.40 -0.78 11.36
N VAL A 88 17.69 -2.05 11.57
CA VAL A 88 18.28 -2.95 10.58
C VAL A 88 17.34 -4.11 10.27
N ALA A 89 17.55 -4.79 9.15
CA ALA A 89 16.71 -5.88 8.68
C ALA A 89 17.54 -7.10 8.26
N LEU A 90 17.13 -8.28 8.74
CA LEU A 90 17.63 -9.57 8.29
C LEU A 90 16.48 -10.43 7.74
N SER A 91 16.83 -11.49 7.01
CA SER A 91 15.90 -12.59 6.77
C SER A 91 15.38 -13.11 8.11
N ASN A 92 14.08 -13.31 8.20
CA ASN A 92 13.45 -13.79 9.44
C ASN A 92 13.77 -15.26 9.77
N TRP A 93 14.30 -16.00 8.82
CA TRP A 93 14.55 -17.43 8.98
C TRP A 93 15.98 -17.72 9.38
N CYS A 94 16.14 -18.32 10.56
CA CYS A 94 17.45 -18.75 11.06
C CYS A 94 18.04 -19.82 10.13
N PRO A 95 19.26 -19.62 9.58
CA PRO A 95 19.84 -20.56 8.62
C PRO A 95 20.13 -21.94 9.20
N HIS A 96 20.12 -22.10 10.53
CA HIS A 96 20.35 -23.40 11.17
C HIS A 96 19.18 -24.38 10.93
N ARG A 97 17.96 -24.01 11.34
CA ARG A 97 16.75 -24.87 11.23
C ARG A 97 15.47 -24.07 11.00
N ASN A 98 15.56 -22.95 10.31
CA ASN A 98 14.42 -22.11 9.88
C ASN A 98 13.49 -21.64 11.02
N ALA A 99 14.02 -21.47 12.25
CA ALA A 99 13.25 -20.83 13.30
C ALA A 99 13.09 -19.33 13.02
N SER A 100 11.94 -18.75 13.34
CA SER A 100 11.68 -17.32 13.16
C SER A 100 12.50 -16.49 14.15
N LEU A 101 13.38 -15.63 13.63
CA LEU A 101 14.21 -14.71 14.43
C LEU A 101 13.36 -13.65 15.14
N ALA A 102 12.22 -13.29 14.59
CA ALA A 102 11.32 -12.32 15.23
C ALA A 102 10.72 -12.81 16.57
N HIS A 103 10.71 -14.11 16.81
CA HIS A 103 10.34 -14.70 18.11
C HIS A 103 11.52 -14.75 19.09
N GLY A 104 12.71 -14.40 18.62
CA GLY A 104 13.92 -14.32 19.44
C GLY A 104 14.00 -13.02 20.25
N LYS A 105 15.18 -12.79 20.83
CA LYS A 105 15.45 -11.63 21.67
C LYS A 105 16.73 -10.93 21.23
N CYS A 106 16.79 -9.63 21.41
CA CYS A 106 18.02 -8.85 21.28
C CYS A 106 18.74 -8.88 22.66
N LEU A 107 19.50 -9.93 22.89
CA LEU A 107 20.20 -10.14 24.19
C LEU A 107 21.43 -9.27 24.31
N PHE A 108 22.10 -8.97 23.22
CA PHE A 108 23.30 -8.13 23.17
C PHE A 108 23.01 -6.94 22.23
N ALA A 109 23.70 -5.83 22.47
CA ALA A 109 23.54 -4.61 21.65
C ALA A 109 23.81 -4.92 20.17
N GLY A 110 22.92 -4.47 19.29
CA GLY A 110 23.05 -4.65 17.84
C GLY A 110 22.89 -6.09 17.35
N THR A 111 22.32 -6.98 18.16
CA THR A 111 22.17 -8.39 17.77
C THR A 111 20.74 -8.89 17.90
N ILE A 112 20.44 -9.99 17.20
CA ILE A 112 19.23 -10.78 17.39
C ILE A 112 19.60 -12.25 17.61
N THR A 113 19.04 -12.85 18.65
CA THR A 113 19.31 -14.23 19.07
C THR A 113 18.12 -15.12 18.71
N CYS A 114 18.37 -16.19 17.97
CA CYS A 114 17.39 -17.20 17.61
C CYS A 114 16.78 -17.87 18.86
N PRO A 115 15.43 -17.99 18.92
CA PRO A 115 14.76 -18.53 20.11
C PRO A 115 14.98 -20.04 20.31
N TYR A 116 15.45 -20.76 19.26
CA TYR A 116 15.53 -22.21 19.30
C TYR A 116 16.84 -22.70 19.95
N HIS A 117 18.01 -22.33 19.39
CA HIS A 117 19.31 -22.80 19.92
C HIS A 117 20.26 -21.66 20.30
N GLY A 118 19.76 -20.41 20.31
CA GLY A 118 20.60 -19.28 20.73
C GLY A 118 21.64 -18.85 19.69
N LEU A 119 21.46 -19.20 18.39
CA LEU A 119 22.32 -18.66 17.37
C LEU A 119 22.07 -17.16 17.24
N THR A 120 23.13 -16.36 17.42
CA THR A 120 23.08 -14.90 17.55
C THR A 120 23.72 -14.24 16.34
N PHE A 121 23.01 -13.31 15.73
CA PHE A 121 23.43 -12.58 14.54
C PHE A 121 23.62 -11.10 14.86
N ASP A 122 24.65 -10.48 14.27
CA ASP A 122 24.81 -9.02 14.30
C ASP A 122 23.92 -8.31 13.26
N GLU A 123 24.04 -7.00 13.18
CA GLU A 123 23.29 -6.14 12.25
C GLU A 123 23.61 -6.39 10.76
N HIS A 124 24.70 -7.07 10.46
CA HIS A 124 25.09 -7.49 9.12
C HIS A 124 24.68 -8.93 8.80
N GLY A 125 24.00 -9.59 9.72
CA GLY A 125 23.59 -10.99 9.58
C GLY A 125 24.69 -12.01 9.86
N THR A 126 25.86 -11.57 10.31
CA THR A 126 26.98 -12.47 10.64
C THR A 126 26.67 -13.22 11.94
N ALA A 127 26.81 -14.55 11.93
CA ALA A 127 26.69 -15.38 13.10
C ALA A 127 27.88 -15.14 14.06
N LYS A 128 27.59 -14.61 15.26
CA LYS A 128 28.61 -14.23 16.28
C LYS A 128 28.74 -15.24 17.41
N ALA A 129 27.67 -15.91 17.77
CA ALA A 129 27.65 -16.87 18.84
C ALA A 129 26.59 -17.96 18.61
N PHE A 130 26.85 -19.14 19.11
CA PHE A 130 25.86 -20.22 19.18
C PHE A 130 25.76 -20.63 20.69
N LEU A 131 24.83 -19.97 21.39
CA LEU A 131 24.75 -20.09 22.83
C LEU A 131 24.49 -21.53 23.30
N GLY A 132 23.74 -22.32 22.55
CA GLY A 132 23.46 -23.72 22.83
C GLY A 132 24.67 -24.65 22.68
N GLU A 133 25.69 -24.28 21.88
CA GLU A 133 26.93 -25.05 21.71
C GLU A 133 28.11 -24.45 22.47
N GLY A 134 27.99 -23.21 22.97
CA GLY A 134 29.02 -22.49 23.68
C GLY A 134 30.16 -21.94 22.81
N ALA A 135 31.24 -21.49 23.47
CA ALA A 135 32.32 -20.72 22.82
C ALA A 135 33.14 -21.50 21.78
N ARG A 136 33.08 -22.83 21.82
CA ARG A 136 33.82 -23.70 20.88
C ARG A 136 32.96 -24.20 19.72
N SER A 137 31.80 -23.57 19.46
CA SER A 137 30.93 -23.96 18.38
C SER A 137 31.66 -23.93 17.03
N ARG A 138 31.61 -25.05 16.32
CA ARG A 138 32.16 -25.17 14.98
C ARG A 138 31.18 -24.66 13.91
N TYR A 139 30.01 -24.21 14.32
CA TYR A 139 29.03 -23.64 13.41
C TYR A 139 29.39 -22.23 12.96
N ILE A 140 30.02 -21.46 13.86
CA ILE A 140 30.45 -20.08 13.57
C ILE A 140 31.55 -20.08 12.52
N GLY A 141 31.38 -19.21 11.50
CA GLY A 141 32.29 -19.11 10.36
C GLY A 141 32.05 -20.13 9.23
N ARG A 142 31.10 -21.08 9.40
CA ARG A 142 30.78 -22.00 8.30
C ARG A 142 30.07 -21.25 7.15
N ARG A 143 30.29 -21.72 5.93
CA ARG A 143 29.54 -21.25 4.76
C ARG A 143 28.03 -21.49 4.99
N GLY A 144 27.20 -20.45 4.79
CA GLY A 144 25.76 -20.53 5.00
C GLY A 144 25.29 -20.37 6.46
N ALA A 145 26.21 -20.11 7.41
CA ALA A 145 25.85 -19.85 8.80
C ALA A 145 25.22 -18.46 9.02
N ASN A 146 25.44 -17.53 8.11
CA ASN A 146 24.98 -16.15 8.21
C ASN A 146 23.55 -15.99 7.71
N ALA A 147 22.80 -15.10 8.37
CA ALA A 147 21.50 -14.63 7.88
C ALA A 147 21.68 -13.56 6.78
N ARG A 148 20.81 -13.56 5.79
CA ARG A 148 20.82 -12.52 4.76
C ARG A 148 20.44 -11.17 5.40
N ALA A 149 21.28 -10.16 5.20
CA ALA A 149 20.97 -8.78 5.57
C ALA A 149 20.33 -8.03 4.39
N TYR A 150 19.40 -7.13 4.73
CA TYR A 150 18.77 -6.23 3.78
C TYR A 150 19.15 -4.79 4.13
N PRO A 151 19.69 -4.02 3.17
CA PRO A 151 20.03 -2.63 3.40
C PRO A 151 18.82 -1.83 3.88
N THR A 152 19.00 -1.00 4.90
CA THR A 152 17.94 -0.16 5.47
C THR A 152 18.39 1.30 5.59
N ARG A 153 17.43 2.20 5.49
CA ARG A 153 17.59 3.64 5.77
C ARG A 153 16.40 4.15 6.55
N THR A 154 16.66 4.93 7.59
CA THR A 154 15.59 5.58 8.37
C THR A 154 15.53 7.06 8.01
N LEU A 155 14.42 7.49 7.38
CA LEU A 155 14.18 8.86 6.98
C LEU A 155 12.90 9.37 7.64
N LYS A 156 12.94 10.54 8.28
CA LYS A 156 11.76 11.15 8.97
C LYS A 156 11.00 10.17 9.90
N GLY A 157 11.72 9.19 10.49
CA GLY A 157 11.14 8.18 11.40
C GLY A 157 10.46 6.99 10.71
N LEU A 158 10.55 6.88 9.39
CA LEU A 158 10.12 5.74 8.60
C LEU A 158 11.34 4.97 8.10
N VAL A 159 11.33 3.64 8.25
CA VAL A 159 12.36 2.74 7.77
C VAL A 159 12.04 2.32 6.35
N PHE A 160 12.98 2.51 5.46
CA PHE A 160 12.99 1.98 4.11
C PHE A 160 13.93 0.80 4.03
N VAL A 161 13.60 -0.17 3.19
CA VAL A 161 14.40 -1.38 2.97
C VAL A 161 14.60 -1.59 1.47
N TRP A 162 15.81 -1.95 1.09
CA TRP A 162 16.13 -2.34 -0.27
C TRP A 162 15.73 -3.79 -0.54
N MET A 163 14.93 -4.01 -1.58
CA MET A 163 14.42 -5.32 -1.95
C MET A 163 15.03 -5.80 -3.27
N GLY A 164 16.36 -5.89 -3.31
CA GLY A 164 17.13 -6.32 -4.48
C GLY A 164 18.25 -7.29 -4.14
N GLU A 165 18.86 -7.85 -5.18
CA GLU A 165 20.06 -8.70 -5.12
C GLU A 165 21.31 -7.89 -5.48
N SER A 166 21.16 -6.82 -6.26
CA SER A 166 22.22 -5.91 -6.64
C SER A 166 22.58 -4.93 -5.53
N SER A 167 23.66 -4.18 -5.75
CA SER A 167 23.99 -3.03 -4.91
C SER A 167 22.82 -2.03 -4.92
N PRO A 168 22.42 -1.49 -3.76
CA PRO A 168 21.30 -0.56 -3.70
C PRO A 168 21.51 0.66 -4.59
N ALA A 169 20.49 1.00 -5.38
CA ALA A 169 20.42 2.28 -6.06
C ALA A 169 20.30 3.43 -5.03
N SER A 170 20.58 4.67 -5.46
CA SER A 170 20.36 5.82 -4.62
C SER A 170 18.91 5.85 -4.11
N ILE A 171 18.73 6.03 -2.82
CA ILE A 171 17.39 6.04 -2.20
C ILE A 171 16.55 7.24 -2.65
N GLU A 172 17.21 8.32 -3.05
CA GLU A 172 16.61 9.53 -3.61
C GLU A 172 15.86 9.25 -4.91
N GLU A 173 16.19 8.16 -5.58
CA GLU A 173 15.50 7.74 -6.80
C GLU A 173 14.10 7.18 -6.54
N ASP A 174 13.86 6.56 -5.38
CA ASP A 174 12.65 5.80 -5.09
C ASP A 174 11.78 6.44 -4.01
N VAL A 175 12.31 7.44 -3.30
CA VAL A 175 11.67 8.06 -2.13
C VAL A 175 11.45 9.56 -2.39
N PRO A 176 10.25 10.09 -2.10
CA PRO A 176 9.93 11.49 -2.34
C PRO A 176 10.94 12.47 -1.72
N PRO A 177 11.28 13.57 -2.41
CA PRO A 177 12.33 14.50 -2.01
C PRO A 177 12.09 15.15 -0.64
N GLU A 178 10.83 15.24 -0.20
CA GLU A 178 10.48 15.77 1.11
C GLU A 178 11.07 14.98 2.28
N PHE A 179 11.43 13.72 2.07
CA PHE A 179 12.09 12.91 3.10
C PHE A 179 13.54 13.37 3.36
N PHE A 180 14.14 14.06 2.41
CA PHE A 180 15.52 14.55 2.47
C PHE A 180 15.60 16.04 2.85
N ASP A 181 14.50 16.79 2.73
CA ASP A 181 14.43 18.20 3.09
C ASP A 181 14.20 18.41 4.60
N ASP A 182 15.14 18.99 5.31
CA ASP A 182 15.05 19.25 6.75
C ASP A 182 13.93 20.21 7.14
N LYS A 183 13.51 21.09 6.24
CA LYS A 183 12.39 22.00 6.46
C LYS A 183 11.06 21.27 6.42
N ALA A 184 10.98 20.18 5.71
CA ALA A 184 9.77 19.39 5.58
C ALA A 184 9.39 18.69 6.89
N LEU A 185 8.11 18.75 7.22
CA LEU A 185 7.48 17.93 8.24
C LEU A 185 6.70 16.81 7.54
N VAL A 186 7.29 15.64 7.45
CA VAL A 186 6.64 14.44 6.92
C VAL A 186 5.96 13.68 8.07
N LEU A 187 4.64 13.62 8.03
CA LEU A 187 3.82 12.82 8.94
C LEU A 187 3.31 11.60 8.19
N HIS A 188 3.46 10.43 8.78
CA HIS A 188 3.13 9.20 8.08
C HIS A 188 2.29 8.24 8.93
N SER A 189 1.45 7.46 8.25
CA SER A 189 0.71 6.33 8.79
C SER A 189 0.72 5.17 7.81
N GLN A 190 0.26 4.00 8.25
CA GLN A 190 0.19 2.81 7.42
C GLN A 190 -1.07 2.01 7.70
N GLN A 191 -1.58 1.35 6.67
CA GLN A 191 -2.67 0.39 6.77
C GLN A 191 -2.31 -0.89 6.03
N LYS A 192 -2.85 -2.01 6.47
CA LYS A 192 -2.84 -3.25 5.71
C LYS A 192 -4.11 -3.32 4.86
N TRP A 193 -3.95 -3.57 3.56
CA TRP A 193 -5.03 -3.84 2.63
C TRP A 193 -4.99 -5.30 2.19
N LYS A 194 -6.15 -5.93 2.13
CA LYS A 194 -6.32 -7.26 1.55
C LYS A 194 -6.50 -7.12 0.04
N ALA A 195 -5.45 -6.67 -0.60
CA ALA A 195 -5.42 -6.46 -2.04
C ALA A 195 -3.99 -6.56 -2.56
N ASN A 196 -3.83 -7.05 -3.78
CA ASN A 196 -2.56 -6.99 -4.49
C ASN A 196 -2.09 -5.54 -4.63
N TRP A 197 -0.79 -5.34 -4.70
CA TRP A 197 -0.18 -4.02 -4.77
C TRP A 197 -0.62 -3.22 -6.00
N ARG A 198 -0.86 -3.89 -7.13
CA ARG A 198 -1.25 -3.24 -8.39
C ARG A 198 -2.63 -2.57 -8.27
N PRO A 199 -3.76 -3.25 -8.00
CA PRO A 199 -5.03 -2.56 -7.82
C PRO A 199 -5.02 -1.58 -6.64
N ALA A 200 -4.23 -1.83 -5.59
CA ALA A 200 -4.09 -0.89 -4.48
C ALA A 200 -3.41 0.43 -4.90
N LEU A 201 -2.54 0.42 -5.91
CA LEU A 201 -1.90 1.60 -6.47
C LEU A 201 -2.73 2.21 -7.61
N GLU A 202 -3.23 1.39 -8.53
CA GLU A 202 -3.99 1.82 -9.71
C GLU A 202 -5.29 2.55 -9.34
N ASN A 203 -5.89 2.19 -8.22
CA ASN A 203 -7.07 2.87 -7.67
C ASN A 203 -6.86 4.40 -7.47
N LEU A 204 -5.64 4.89 -7.36
CA LEU A 204 -5.36 6.33 -7.28
C LEU A 204 -5.31 7.03 -8.66
N GLN A 205 -5.37 6.25 -9.71
CA GLN A 205 -5.07 6.67 -11.09
C GLN A 205 -6.32 6.73 -11.96
N ASP A 206 -7.41 6.15 -11.52
CA ASP A 206 -8.66 6.06 -12.26
C ASP A 206 -9.68 7.18 -11.91
N SER A 207 -10.83 7.21 -12.62
CA SER A 207 -11.82 8.27 -12.51
C SER A 207 -12.84 8.09 -11.40
N HIS A 208 -12.65 7.17 -10.47
CA HIS A 208 -13.68 6.82 -9.47
C HIS A 208 -13.88 7.85 -8.35
N ALA A 209 -12.96 8.81 -8.20
CA ALA A 209 -12.81 9.62 -6.98
C ALA A 209 -14.13 10.22 -6.46
N PHE A 210 -14.93 10.84 -7.32
CA PHE A 210 -16.19 11.44 -6.88
C PHE A 210 -17.29 10.42 -6.63
N TYR A 211 -17.34 9.35 -7.39
CA TYR A 211 -18.35 8.31 -7.21
C TYR A 211 -18.15 7.51 -5.94
N VAL A 212 -16.93 7.02 -5.69
CA VAL A 212 -16.58 6.24 -4.49
C VAL A 212 -16.64 7.13 -3.24
N HIS A 213 -16.11 8.35 -3.32
CA HIS A 213 -15.95 9.24 -2.17
C HIS A 213 -17.11 10.20 -1.91
N LYS A 214 -18.23 10.06 -2.61
CA LYS A 214 -19.40 10.94 -2.46
C LYS A 214 -19.88 11.13 -1.00
N ASN A 215 -19.58 10.19 -0.11
CA ASN A 215 -19.94 10.24 1.31
C ASN A 215 -18.75 10.57 2.23
N SER A 216 -17.59 10.89 1.69
CA SER A 216 -16.44 11.29 2.49
C SER A 216 -16.58 12.74 2.96
N LEU A 217 -16.01 13.06 4.12
CA LEU A 217 -16.00 14.46 4.59
C LEU A 217 -15.20 15.37 3.65
N GLU A 218 -14.22 14.83 2.92
CA GLU A 218 -13.43 15.61 1.95
C GLU A 218 -14.30 16.09 0.81
N VAL A 219 -15.05 15.20 0.17
CA VAL A 219 -15.95 15.53 -0.95
C VAL A 219 -17.15 16.36 -0.47
N LEU A 220 -17.76 15.97 0.66
CA LEU A 220 -18.88 16.72 1.23
C LEU A 220 -18.52 18.15 1.66
N SER A 221 -17.27 18.44 1.99
CA SER A 221 -16.78 19.77 2.34
C SER A 221 -16.38 20.63 1.13
N GLN A 222 -16.38 20.06 -0.06
CA GLN A 222 -16.31 20.81 -1.32
C GLN A 222 -17.75 21.17 -1.68
N ASP A 223 -18.01 22.39 -2.10
CA ASP A 223 -19.38 22.92 -2.37
C ASP A 223 -20.17 22.20 -3.48
N THR A 224 -19.59 21.16 -4.02
CA THR A 224 -20.18 20.26 -5.03
C THR A 224 -21.19 19.27 -4.45
N ALA A 225 -21.45 19.32 -3.16
CA ALA A 225 -22.29 18.36 -2.47
C ALA A 225 -23.78 18.67 -2.60
N GLY A 226 -24.31 18.65 -3.77
CA GLY A 226 -25.71 18.31 -3.96
C GLY A 226 -25.88 16.82 -3.65
N LEU A 227 -26.55 16.46 -2.59
CA LEU A 227 -26.75 15.07 -2.16
C LEU A 227 -27.58 14.21 -3.13
N ASN A 228 -28.04 14.79 -4.19
CA ASN A 228 -28.84 14.16 -5.25
C ASN A 228 -28.09 14.03 -6.57
N LEU A 229 -26.77 14.16 -6.55
CA LEU A 229 -25.97 14.25 -7.76
C LEU A 229 -25.10 13.02 -7.93
N LEU A 230 -25.10 12.47 -9.12
CA LEU A 230 -24.05 11.56 -9.57
C LEU A 230 -22.85 12.43 -9.93
N LEU A 231 -21.79 12.27 -9.16
CA LEU A 231 -20.54 12.94 -9.44
C LEU A 231 -19.78 12.09 -10.47
N HIS A 232 -19.50 12.65 -11.61
CA HIS A 232 -18.61 12.05 -12.59
C HIS A 232 -17.46 13.00 -12.92
N MET A 233 -16.32 12.43 -13.20
CA MET A 233 -15.25 13.13 -13.89
C MET A 233 -15.48 12.90 -15.38
N GLY A 234 -15.54 13.95 -16.18
CA GLY A 234 -15.66 13.80 -17.64
C GLY A 234 -14.54 12.92 -18.22
N PRO A 235 -14.68 12.45 -19.45
CA PRO A 235 -13.70 11.57 -20.10
C PRO A 235 -12.37 12.26 -20.38
N GLU A 236 -12.34 13.58 -20.35
CA GLU A 236 -11.12 14.36 -20.60
C GLU A 236 -10.18 14.31 -19.41
N ARG A 237 -9.00 13.77 -19.63
CA ARG A 237 -7.92 13.78 -18.67
C ARG A 237 -6.79 14.67 -19.14
N PRO A 238 -6.05 15.30 -18.21
CA PRO A 238 -4.83 16.01 -18.58
C PRO A 238 -3.88 15.05 -19.29
N PRO A 239 -3.15 15.52 -20.29
CA PRO A 239 -2.10 14.72 -20.91
C PRO A 239 -1.06 14.32 -19.89
N THR A 240 -0.43 13.19 -20.12
CA THR A 240 0.58 12.61 -19.23
C THR A 240 1.86 12.36 -20.01
N LYS A 241 3.00 12.45 -19.31
CA LYS A 241 4.30 12.13 -19.85
C LYS A 241 5.11 11.23 -18.93
N ILE A 242 6.02 10.48 -19.50
CA ILE A 242 7.03 9.72 -18.76
C ILE A 242 8.26 10.60 -18.56
N VAL A 243 8.71 10.71 -17.32
CA VAL A 243 9.91 11.47 -16.95
C VAL A 243 10.99 10.49 -16.49
N ASN A 244 12.19 10.60 -17.05
CA ASN A 244 13.36 9.80 -16.73
C ASN A 244 13.16 8.26 -16.77
N GLY A 245 12.11 7.79 -17.46
CA GLY A 245 11.73 6.38 -17.45
C GLY A 245 11.26 5.86 -16.08
N ARG A 246 10.94 6.74 -15.12
CA ARG A 246 10.63 6.34 -13.72
C ARG A 246 9.33 6.91 -13.18
N ALA A 247 8.82 7.95 -13.78
CA ALA A 247 7.57 8.58 -13.36
C ALA A 247 6.61 8.79 -14.53
N LEU A 248 5.34 8.55 -14.29
CA LEU A 248 4.24 8.96 -15.16
C LEU A 248 3.54 10.14 -14.50
N VAL A 249 3.71 11.32 -15.06
CA VAL A 249 3.24 12.58 -14.49
C VAL A 249 2.24 13.27 -15.39
N PHE A 250 1.33 14.04 -14.79
CA PHE A 250 0.41 14.88 -15.54
C PHE A 250 1.12 16.12 -16.08
N GLU A 251 0.95 16.42 -17.37
CA GLU A 251 1.52 17.61 -18.00
C GLU A 251 0.76 18.87 -17.59
N ASN A 252 1.52 19.92 -17.29
CA ASN A 252 1.02 21.28 -17.07
C ASN A 252 -0.14 21.42 -16.09
N THR A 253 -0.38 20.43 -15.25
CA THR A 253 -1.49 20.44 -14.29
C THR A 253 -0.99 20.51 -12.87
N ARG A 254 -1.38 21.58 -12.19
CA ARG A 254 -1.53 21.58 -10.75
C ARG A 254 -2.90 20.92 -10.46
N PHE A 255 -2.97 20.03 -9.49
CA PHE A 255 -4.24 19.38 -9.11
C PHE A 255 -5.38 20.38 -8.85
N PHE A 256 -5.02 21.60 -8.44
CA PHE A 256 -5.97 22.68 -8.22
C PHE A 256 -6.45 23.35 -9.51
N ASP A 257 -5.58 23.51 -10.48
CA ASP A 257 -6.01 24.02 -11.80
C ASP A 257 -6.97 23.03 -12.43
N PHE A 258 -6.78 21.74 -12.17
CA PHE A 258 -7.74 20.70 -12.56
C PHE A 258 -9.04 20.75 -11.76
N GLN A 259 -8.99 20.92 -10.43
CA GLN A 259 -10.20 21.12 -9.62
C GLN A 259 -10.87 22.45 -9.92
N ASP A 260 -10.13 23.54 -10.09
CA ASP A 260 -10.67 24.87 -10.37
C ASP A 260 -11.20 24.95 -11.80
N SER A 261 -10.56 24.33 -12.77
CA SER A 261 -11.10 24.19 -14.14
C SER A 261 -12.34 23.32 -14.19
N GLN A 262 -12.46 22.34 -13.28
CA GLN A 262 -13.65 21.50 -13.13
C GLN A 262 -14.74 22.15 -12.25
N GLN A 263 -14.42 23.11 -11.39
CA GLN A 263 -15.41 23.87 -10.62
C GLN A 263 -16.25 24.80 -11.51
N GLY A 264 -15.71 25.24 -12.65
CA GLY A 264 -16.47 25.92 -13.68
C GLY A 264 -17.31 24.98 -14.56
N ARG A 265 -17.02 23.68 -14.53
CA ARG A 265 -17.83 22.65 -15.20
C ARG A 265 -18.64 21.94 -14.13
N LYS A 266 -19.94 21.83 -14.32
CA LYS A 266 -20.80 21.02 -13.43
C LYS A 266 -20.23 19.61 -13.33
N THR A 267 -19.54 19.31 -12.23
CA THR A 267 -19.06 17.95 -11.94
C THR A 267 -20.19 17.04 -11.44
N SER A 268 -21.40 17.52 -11.51
CA SER A 268 -22.59 16.86 -10.97
C SER A 268 -23.70 16.91 -12.02
N ILE A 269 -24.30 15.77 -12.25
CA ILE A 269 -25.50 15.66 -13.07
C ILE A 269 -26.71 15.86 -12.16
N GLU A 270 -27.52 16.91 -12.39
CA GLU A 270 -28.82 17.06 -11.76
C GLU A 270 -29.75 15.90 -12.16
N ARG A 271 -30.78 15.64 -11.37
CA ARG A 271 -31.67 14.49 -11.59
C ARG A 271 -32.34 14.53 -12.98
N ALA A 272 -32.69 15.72 -13.47
CA ALA A 272 -33.28 15.89 -14.81
C ALA A 272 -32.25 15.52 -15.89
N GLU A 273 -31.05 16.08 -15.80
CA GLU A 273 -29.92 15.84 -16.70
C GLU A 273 -29.50 14.35 -16.67
N PHE A 274 -29.57 13.69 -15.49
CA PHE A 274 -29.32 12.26 -15.38
C PHE A 274 -30.32 11.41 -16.16
N GLN A 275 -31.60 11.77 -16.12
CA GLN A 275 -32.66 11.07 -16.91
C GLN A 275 -32.52 11.27 -18.39
N GLU A 276 -32.06 12.45 -18.83
CA GLU A 276 -31.76 12.72 -20.23
C GLU A 276 -30.53 11.93 -20.71
N THR A 277 -29.50 11.84 -19.85
CA THR A 277 -28.27 11.11 -20.17
C THR A 277 -28.46 9.59 -20.16
N TYR A 278 -29.28 9.09 -19.23
CA TYR A 278 -29.52 7.66 -19.03
C TYR A 278 -31.02 7.35 -18.96
N PRO A 279 -31.77 7.54 -20.06
CA PRO A 279 -33.23 7.38 -20.07
C PRO A 279 -33.71 5.98 -19.65
N GLU A 280 -32.88 4.97 -19.90
CA GLU A 280 -33.19 3.56 -19.63
C GLU A 280 -33.10 3.19 -18.13
N LEU A 281 -32.40 3.98 -17.31
CA LEU A 281 -32.17 3.66 -15.91
C LEU A 281 -33.28 4.08 -14.97
N GLY A 282 -34.25 4.87 -15.43
CA GLY A 282 -35.35 5.37 -14.63
C GLY A 282 -34.91 6.28 -13.48
N ASN A 283 -35.73 6.38 -12.44
CA ASN A 283 -35.48 7.28 -11.30
C ASN A 283 -34.40 6.74 -10.37
N ALA A 284 -33.27 7.45 -10.26
CA ALA A 284 -32.22 7.11 -9.31
C ALA A 284 -32.70 7.28 -7.83
N LYS A 285 -32.43 6.27 -6.99
CA LYS A 285 -32.71 6.30 -5.55
C LYS A 285 -31.45 6.76 -4.81
N PHE A 286 -31.37 8.03 -4.44
CA PHE A 286 -30.25 8.57 -3.69
C PHE A 286 -30.57 8.63 -2.19
N PRO A 287 -29.65 8.23 -1.30
CA PRO A 287 -29.84 8.35 0.15
C PRO A 287 -29.92 9.83 0.57
N LYS A 288 -30.99 10.21 1.25
CA LYS A 288 -31.15 11.56 1.82
C LYS A 288 -30.34 11.68 3.12
N THR A 289 -29.26 12.46 3.13
CA THR A 289 -28.42 12.69 4.33
C THR A 289 -28.37 14.18 4.69
N LYS A 290 -29.51 14.76 5.13
CA LYS A 290 -29.63 16.20 5.45
C LYS A 290 -28.59 16.70 6.49
N ALA A 291 -28.35 15.94 7.56
CA ALA A 291 -27.43 16.36 8.61
C ALA A 291 -25.97 16.47 8.15
N ARG A 292 -25.52 15.59 7.27
CA ARG A 292 -24.16 15.63 6.69
C ARG A 292 -23.98 16.84 5.78
N LEU A 293 -25.04 17.29 5.10
CA LEU A 293 -25.00 18.46 4.21
C LEU A 293 -24.73 19.75 5.01
N HIS A 294 -25.38 19.97 6.14
CA HIS A 294 -25.13 21.15 6.96
C HIS A 294 -23.69 21.17 7.51
N LEU A 295 -23.20 20.03 8.01
CA LEU A 295 -21.80 19.92 8.43
C LEU A 295 -20.83 20.20 7.28
N ALA A 296 -21.11 19.66 6.10
CA ALA A 296 -20.30 19.87 4.91
C ALA A 296 -20.26 21.34 4.48
N ARG A 297 -21.40 22.06 4.51
CA ARG A 297 -21.46 23.50 4.22
C ARG A 297 -20.67 24.34 5.21
N VAL A 298 -20.78 24.05 6.50
CA VAL A 298 -19.98 24.73 7.54
C VAL A 298 -18.49 24.46 7.32
N MET A 299 -18.11 23.22 7.08
CA MET A 299 -16.72 22.86 6.80
C MET A 299 -16.20 23.49 5.50
N GLY A 300 -17.01 23.58 4.45
CA GLY A 300 -16.69 24.24 3.21
C GLY A 300 -16.47 25.74 3.40
N PHE A 301 -17.35 26.41 4.16
CA PHE A 301 -17.20 27.82 4.53
C PHE A 301 -15.91 28.08 5.30
N LEU A 302 -15.63 27.30 6.36
CA LEU A 302 -14.39 27.41 7.14
C LEU A 302 -13.14 27.15 6.27
N ARG A 303 -13.23 26.20 5.37
CA ARG A 303 -12.15 25.89 4.42
C ARG A 303 -11.82 27.06 3.52
N ARG A 304 -12.81 27.74 2.95
CA ARG A 304 -12.60 28.90 2.06
C ARG A 304 -11.99 30.10 2.79
N HIS A 305 -12.40 30.35 4.01
CA HIS A 305 -12.02 31.59 4.73
C HIS A 305 -10.78 31.43 5.62
N LEU A 306 -10.44 30.20 6.04
CA LEU A 306 -9.34 29.97 6.97
C LEU A 306 -8.09 29.36 6.33
N ARG A 307 -8.09 29.11 5.02
CA ARG A 307 -6.92 28.58 4.33
C ARG A 307 -6.01 29.67 3.79
N PRO A 308 -4.75 29.73 4.20
CA PRO A 308 -3.77 30.52 3.48
C PRO A 308 -3.54 29.90 2.10
N GLN A 309 -3.75 30.67 1.04
CA GLN A 309 -3.26 30.33 -0.30
C GLN A 309 -1.72 30.23 -0.23
N ARG A 310 -1.16 29.21 -0.82
CA ARG A 310 0.28 29.04 -0.95
C ARG A 310 0.64 28.70 -2.37
N ASP A 311 1.60 29.44 -2.88
CA ASP A 311 2.35 29.06 -4.07
C ASP A 311 3.28 27.90 -3.70
N TRP A 312 2.86 26.71 -4.00
CA TRP A 312 3.69 25.52 -3.90
C TRP A 312 4.13 25.14 -5.28
N LEU A 313 5.41 25.19 -5.50
CA LEU A 313 6.05 24.55 -6.62
C LEU A 313 7.11 23.63 -6.04
N VAL A 314 6.87 22.33 -6.10
CA VAL A 314 7.99 21.42 -6.20
C VAL A 314 8.47 21.58 -7.64
N ASN A 315 9.59 22.26 -7.82
CA ASN A 315 10.22 22.46 -9.13
C ASN A 315 10.89 21.20 -9.65
N ASP A 316 10.49 20.04 -9.17
CA ASP A 316 11.01 18.75 -9.59
C ASP A 316 10.00 18.11 -10.53
N GLU A 317 10.35 18.05 -11.80
CA GLU A 317 9.48 17.54 -12.86
C GLU A 317 9.17 16.06 -12.65
N GLU A 318 10.13 15.27 -12.18
CA GLU A 318 9.97 13.85 -11.92
C GLU A 318 9.02 13.62 -10.73
N TRP A 319 9.16 14.41 -9.66
CA TRP A 319 8.33 14.31 -8.46
C TRP A 319 7.14 15.27 -8.47
N SER A 320 6.58 15.51 -9.65
CA SER A 320 5.32 16.26 -9.78
C SER A 320 4.10 15.38 -9.49
N LEU A 321 2.90 15.86 -9.83
CA LEU A 321 1.67 15.11 -9.68
C LEU A 321 1.67 13.85 -10.57
N GLY A 322 1.65 12.67 -9.99
CA GLY A 322 1.68 11.43 -10.76
C GLY A 322 2.05 10.19 -9.96
N VAL A 323 2.47 9.17 -10.68
CA VAL A 323 2.92 7.89 -10.14
C VAL A 323 4.39 7.68 -10.43
N HIS A 324 5.14 7.30 -9.41
CA HIS A 324 6.59 7.10 -9.44
C HIS A 324 6.92 5.63 -9.14
N LEU A 325 7.86 5.05 -9.88
CA LEU A 325 8.39 3.73 -9.54
C LEU A 325 9.09 3.76 -8.16
N PRO A 326 8.99 2.70 -7.36
CA PRO A 326 8.26 1.48 -7.69
C PRO A 326 6.74 1.61 -7.55
N THR A 327 6.21 2.34 -6.58
CA THR A 327 4.78 2.26 -6.21
C THR A 327 4.29 3.50 -5.45
N THR A 328 4.84 4.67 -5.74
CA THR A 328 4.47 5.90 -5.04
C THR A 328 3.59 6.78 -5.91
N PHE A 329 2.38 7.07 -5.44
CA PHE A 329 1.52 8.09 -6.01
C PHE A 329 1.66 9.39 -5.20
N ARG A 330 1.78 10.54 -5.88
CA ARG A 330 1.99 11.83 -5.26
C ARG A 330 0.98 12.85 -5.73
N PHE A 331 0.46 13.59 -4.77
CA PHE A 331 -0.53 14.65 -4.94
C PHE A 331 -0.08 15.92 -4.24
N ASP A 332 -0.06 17.02 -4.93
CA ASP A 332 0.18 18.32 -4.33
C ASP A 332 -1.16 19.04 -4.07
N TYR A 333 -1.50 19.17 -2.78
CA TYR A 333 -2.59 20.04 -2.35
C TYR A 333 -2.02 21.40 -1.98
N GLN A 334 -2.75 22.50 -2.20
CA GLN A 334 -2.30 23.88 -1.87
C GLN A 334 -1.75 24.04 -0.44
N THR A 335 -2.09 23.17 0.50
CA THR A 335 -1.70 23.26 1.91
C THR A 335 -0.68 22.24 2.36
N HIS A 336 -0.47 21.19 1.58
CA HIS A 336 0.41 20.06 1.90
C HIS A 336 0.58 19.14 0.68
N VAL A 337 1.66 18.39 0.67
CA VAL A 337 1.85 17.29 -0.28
C VAL A 337 1.33 16.00 0.35
N TYR A 338 0.49 15.29 -0.38
CA TYR A 338 0.04 13.96 -0.03
C TYR A 338 0.73 12.95 -0.94
N SER A 339 1.29 11.92 -0.35
CA SER A 339 1.80 10.79 -1.12
C SER A 339 1.29 9.48 -0.53
N ARG A 340 1.14 8.50 -1.38
CA ARG A 340 0.72 7.15 -1.01
C ARG A 340 1.67 6.16 -1.67
N ALA A 341 2.38 5.39 -0.86
CA ALA A 341 3.25 4.32 -1.34
C ALA A 341 2.63 2.96 -0.99
N VAL A 342 2.71 2.02 -1.91
CA VAL A 342 2.21 0.67 -1.73
C VAL A 342 3.39 -0.29 -1.64
N THR A 343 3.58 -0.94 -0.51
CA THR A 343 4.58 -1.99 -0.34
C THR A 343 3.91 -3.35 -0.47
N PRO A 344 4.20 -4.13 -1.51
CA PRO A 344 3.66 -5.47 -1.67
C PRO A 344 4.04 -6.34 -0.48
N ARG A 345 3.08 -7.07 0.07
CA ARG A 345 3.34 -8.04 1.12
C ARG A 345 3.44 -9.44 0.52
N ASN A 346 2.42 -9.85 -0.19
CA ASN A 346 2.30 -11.07 -0.97
C ASN A 346 1.35 -10.82 -2.15
N ALA A 347 0.94 -11.84 -2.86
CA ALA A 347 0.03 -11.74 -3.99
C ALA A 347 -1.33 -11.09 -3.64
N GLU A 348 -1.79 -11.24 -2.40
CA GLU A 348 -3.15 -10.85 -1.97
C GLU A 348 -3.18 -9.67 -0.99
N GLU A 349 -2.05 -9.27 -0.44
CA GLU A 349 -2.01 -8.25 0.60
C GLU A 349 -0.90 -7.22 0.37
N SER A 350 -1.16 -5.99 0.75
CA SER A 350 -0.20 -4.89 0.66
C SER A 350 -0.21 -4.02 1.91
N TRP A 351 0.94 -3.41 2.21
CA TRP A 351 1.05 -2.30 3.14
C TRP A 351 0.87 -1.01 2.36
N VAL A 352 -0.11 -0.21 2.73
CA VAL A 352 -0.33 1.12 2.16
C VAL A 352 0.17 2.15 3.15
N PHE A 353 1.16 2.93 2.74
CA PHE A 353 1.75 4.02 3.50
C PHE A 353 1.22 5.34 2.99
N TYR A 354 0.86 6.21 3.91
CA TYR A 354 0.34 7.55 3.64
C TYR A 354 1.32 8.58 4.18
N TYR A 355 1.70 9.54 3.36
CA TYR A 355 2.57 10.64 3.73
C TYR A 355 1.80 11.95 3.62
N ASN A 356 1.89 12.76 4.65
CA ASN A 356 1.37 14.13 4.66
C ASN A 356 2.52 15.06 4.97
N THR A 357 2.94 15.82 3.98
CA THR A 357 4.09 16.70 4.08
C THR A 357 3.66 18.15 4.11
N SER A 358 4.24 18.93 5.01
CA SER A 358 4.02 20.36 5.13
C SER A 358 5.30 21.06 5.55
N TYR A 359 5.36 22.38 5.35
CA TYR A 359 6.56 23.20 5.65
C TYR A 359 6.23 24.29 6.67
N PRO A 360 6.00 23.94 7.92
CA PRO A 360 5.66 24.91 8.97
C PRO A 360 6.87 25.80 9.29
N LYS A 361 6.67 27.13 9.21
CA LYS A 361 7.73 28.12 9.44
C LYS A 361 8.12 28.28 10.92
N THR A 362 7.24 27.92 11.86
CA THR A 362 7.46 28.09 13.30
C THR A 362 7.33 26.77 14.06
N ARG A 363 7.93 26.70 15.26
CA ARG A 363 7.79 25.53 16.16
C ARG A 363 6.33 25.29 16.56
N LEU A 364 5.57 26.37 16.80
CA LEU A 364 4.14 26.29 17.15
C LEU A 364 3.32 25.72 15.97
N ALA A 365 3.58 26.20 14.74
CA ALA A 365 2.92 25.66 13.55
C ALA A 365 3.28 24.18 13.33
N ARG A 366 4.53 23.78 13.58
CA ARG A 366 4.97 22.38 13.51
C ARG A 366 4.25 21.51 14.55
N TRP A 367 4.12 21.99 15.78
CA TRP A 367 3.38 21.31 16.83
C TRP A 367 1.89 21.19 16.48
N TYR A 368 1.25 22.27 16.05
CA TYR A 368 -0.15 22.28 15.62
C TYR A 368 -0.40 21.28 14.48
N ARG A 369 0.48 21.23 13.47
CA ARG A 369 0.36 20.27 12.37
C ARG A 369 0.43 18.83 12.85
N ARG A 370 1.31 18.51 13.79
CA ARG A 370 1.40 17.16 14.40
C ARG A 370 0.13 16.81 15.18
N LEU A 371 -0.36 17.73 15.99
CA LEU A 371 -1.59 17.53 16.75
C LEU A 371 -2.80 17.33 15.82
N ASN A 372 -2.98 18.21 14.86
CA ASN A 372 -4.06 18.12 13.88
C ASN A 372 -4.01 16.81 13.10
N TYR A 373 -2.82 16.37 12.70
CA TYR A 373 -2.65 15.08 12.03
C TYR A 373 -3.04 13.92 12.94
N ALA A 374 -2.61 13.92 14.18
CA ALA A 374 -2.89 12.84 15.12
C ALA A 374 -4.38 12.72 15.48
N VAL A 375 -5.06 13.85 15.68
CA VAL A 375 -6.44 13.90 16.18
C VAL A 375 -7.47 13.83 15.06
N TYR A 376 -7.21 14.44 13.91
CA TYR A 376 -8.23 14.64 12.88
C TYR A 376 -7.81 14.23 11.48
N TYR A 377 -6.68 14.76 10.96
CA TYR A 377 -6.36 14.65 9.56
C TYR A 377 -6.08 13.21 9.12
N ASN A 378 -5.32 12.45 9.93
CA ASN A 378 -5.05 11.04 9.65
C ASN A 378 -6.34 10.21 9.54
N TRP A 379 -7.31 10.44 10.43
CA TRP A 379 -8.60 9.79 10.34
C TRP A 379 -9.37 10.25 9.09
N LYS A 380 -9.47 11.58 8.88
CA LYS A 380 -10.23 12.15 7.74
C LYS A 380 -9.72 11.63 6.40
N GLN A 381 -8.40 11.69 6.17
CA GLN A 381 -7.81 11.36 4.88
C GLN A 381 -7.62 9.85 4.70
N ASN A 382 -7.05 9.18 5.70
CA ASN A 382 -6.60 7.81 5.51
C ASN A 382 -7.64 6.76 5.91
N HIS A 383 -8.64 7.11 6.75
CA HIS A 383 -9.70 6.21 7.15
C HIS A 383 -11.07 6.59 6.56
N ASN A 384 -11.46 7.85 6.59
CA ASN A 384 -12.76 8.29 6.06
C ASN A 384 -12.74 8.39 4.53
N PHE A 385 -11.71 8.99 3.93
CA PHE A 385 -11.58 9.09 2.48
C PHE A 385 -11.01 7.78 1.90
N SER A 386 -9.74 7.48 2.13
CA SER A 386 -9.08 6.31 1.55
C SER A 386 -9.62 4.96 2.06
N GLY A 387 -10.34 4.96 3.19
CA GLY A 387 -11.06 3.79 3.66
C GLY A 387 -12.25 3.39 2.79
N GLN A 388 -12.75 4.29 1.94
CA GLN A 388 -13.78 3.98 0.95
C GLN A 388 -13.14 3.28 -0.26
N ASP A 389 -11.96 3.71 -0.70
CA ASP A 389 -11.14 3.01 -1.69
C ASP A 389 -10.84 1.58 -1.24
N LYS A 390 -10.33 1.46 -0.01
CA LYS A 390 -9.99 0.17 0.57
C LYS A 390 -11.12 -0.83 0.47
N LYS A 391 -12.36 -0.43 0.78
CA LYS A 391 -13.54 -1.29 0.73
C LYS A 391 -13.84 -1.82 -0.68
N VAL A 392 -13.60 -1.02 -1.70
CA VAL A 392 -13.81 -1.40 -3.10
C VAL A 392 -12.66 -2.28 -3.56
N VAL A 393 -11.43 -1.84 -3.34
CA VAL A 393 -10.22 -2.51 -3.82
C VAL A 393 -10.04 -3.90 -3.19
N GLU A 394 -10.41 -4.07 -1.91
CA GLU A 394 -10.38 -5.39 -1.24
C GLU A 394 -11.41 -6.40 -1.79
N GLN A 395 -12.33 -5.95 -2.64
CA GLN A 395 -13.32 -6.82 -3.31
C GLN A 395 -12.97 -7.12 -4.77
N LEU A 396 -11.93 -6.48 -5.31
CA LEU A 396 -11.49 -6.73 -6.68
C LEU A 396 -10.81 -8.11 -6.77
N SER A 397 -11.23 -8.90 -7.77
CA SER A 397 -10.57 -10.17 -8.06
C SER A 397 -9.34 -9.93 -8.94
N TYR A 398 -8.16 -9.96 -8.33
CA TYR A 398 -6.90 -9.81 -9.07
C TYR A 398 -6.65 -10.97 -10.05
N ASN A 399 -7.15 -12.15 -9.76
CA ASN A 399 -6.87 -13.38 -10.53
C ASN A 399 -7.77 -13.54 -11.75
N GLU A 400 -8.86 -12.74 -11.87
CA GLU A 400 -9.74 -12.80 -13.03
C GLU A 400 -9.02 -12.23 -14.26
N PRO A 401 -8.93 -13.01 -15.36
CA PRO A 401 -8.13 -12.62 -16.52
C PRO A 401 -8.79 -11.57 -17.42
N GLN A 402 -10.07 -11.22 -17.19
CA GLN A 402 -10.89 -10.45 -18.12
C GLN A 402 -11.13 -9.03 -17.66
N GLU A 403 -10.09 -8.21 -17.66
CA GLU A 403 -10.27 -6.75 -17.57
C GLU A 403 -10.69 -6.21 -18.94
N LYS A 404 -11.77 -5.42 -18.98
CA LYS A 404 -12.19 -4.64 -20.17
C LYS A 404 -12.03 -3.17 -19.87
N PHE A 405 -11.08 -2.56 -20.52
CA PHE A 405 -10.69 -1.18 -20.24
C PHE A 405 -11.59 -0.19 -20.99
N SER A 406 -11.85 0.95 -20.36
CA SER A 406 -12.51 2.10 -20.92
C SER A 406 -11.50 3.24 -21.16
N SER A 407 -11.96 4.35 -21.71
CA SER A 407 -11.12 5.55 -21.85
C SER A 407 -10.63 6.11 -20.51
N SER A 408 -11.33 5.83 -19.42
CA SER A 408 -10.94 6.24 -18.07
C SER A 408 -9.71 5.49 -17.52
N ASP A 409 -9.33 4.35 -18.11
CA ASP A 409 -8.23 3.50 -17.67
C ASP A 409 -6.91 3.82 -18.38
N ALA A 410 -6.86 4.88 -19.18
CA ALA A 410 -5.65 5.25 -19.92
C ALA A 410 -4.42 5.46 -19.01
N PHE A 411 -4.61 6.09 -17.84
CA PHE A 411 -3.51 6.33 -16.91
C PHE A 411 -3.00 5.05 -16.22
N PRO A 412 -3.84 4.17 -15.66
CA PRO A 412 -3.40 2.86 -15.18
C PRO A 412 -2.68 2.03 -16.25
N LEU A 413 -3.16 2.04 -17.49
CA LEU A 413 -2.52 1.32 -18.59
C LEU A 413 -1.15 1.91 -18.94
N ALA A 414 -1.01 3.24 -18.97
CA ALA A 414 0.28 3.89 -19.18
C ALA A 414 1.27 3.56 -18.05
N TYR A 415 0.81 3.49 -16.82
CA TYR A 415 1.65 3.04 -15.70
C TYR A 415 2.08 1.57 -15.84
N ARG A 416 1.18 0.69 -16.27
CA ARG A 416 1.55 -0.72 -16.53
C ARG A 416 2.60 -0.84 -17.63
N LEU A 417 2.55 -0.01 -18.66
CA LEU A 417 3.60 0.07 -19.70
C LEU A 417 4.90 0.58 -19.11
N LEU A 418 4.87 1.65 -18.32
CA LEU A 418 6.06 2.15 -17.62
C LEU A 418 6.74 1.04 -16.79
N VAL A 419 5.95 0.28 -16.01
CA VAL A 419 6.48 -0.85 -15.23
C VAL A 419 7.10 -1.89 -16.13
N ALA A 420 6.40 -2.31 -17.17
CA ALA A 420 6.83 -3.40 -18.04
C ALA A 420 8.10 -3.07 -18.86
N GLU A 421 8.33 -1.80 -19.14
CA GLU A 421 9.43 -1.36 -20.04
C GLU A 421 10.62 -0.77 -19.29
N ASN A 422 10.37 -0.14 -18.13
CA ASN A 422 11.39 0.67 -17.47
C ASN A 422 11.70 0.26 -16.03
N SER A 423 10.93 -0.69 -15.43
CA SER A 423 11.21 -1.05 -14.06
C SER A 423 12.49 -1.87 -13.91
N ARG A 424 13.28 -1.54 -12.88
CA ARG A 424 14.42 -2.35 -12.46
C ARG A 424 13.95 -3.76 -12.06
N GLY A 425 14.77 -4.77 -12.25
CA GLY A 425 14.49 -6.15 -11.84
C GLY A 425 13.43 -6.88 -12.67
N VAL A 426 12.77 -6.23 -13.62
CA VAL A 426 11.95 -6.89 -14.63
C VAL A 426 12.85 -7.23 -15.81
N LYS A 427 13.10 -8.54 -16.02
CA LYS A 427 13.83 -8.99 -17.20
C LYS A 427 12.95 -8.74 -18.41
N THR A 428 13.39 -7.88 -19.31
CA THR A 428 12.85 -7.81 -20.67
C THR A 428 13.06 -9.17 -21.33
N PRO A 429 12.05 -9.76 -21.96
CA PRO A 429 12.16 -11.07 -22.59
C PRO A 429 13.16 -11.07 -23.74
#